data_7540f03523b8ba859e54aa81219287da
#
_entry.id   7540f03523b8ba859e54aa81219287da
#
_cell.length_a   1.000
_cell.length_b   1.000
_cell.length_c   1.000
_cell.angle_alpha   90.00
_cell.angle_beta   90.00
_cell.angle_gamma   90.00
#
_symmetry.space_group_name_H-M   'P 1'
#
loop_
_entity.id
_entity.type
_entity.pdbx_description
1 polymer ?
#
loop_
_entity_poly.entity_id
_entity_poly.type
_entity_poly.pdbx_seq_one_letter_code
_entity_poly.pdbx_strand_id
1 'polypeptide(L)'
;MMLEVKDLHAYYGKSHILNGVNFSIEEGEVVALLGRNGVGRSTAVKAIMGEVPPLGSIRFRGEQIAGLPNHRVSRLGLGYVPENRDIFPTLTVRQNLELGIKNTRKPGKWRVEQFLDMFPNLARRVEAPAGVLS
;
A
#
# COMPACT_ATOMS: atom_id res chain seq x y z
N MET A 1 17.77 -4.48 -6.35
CA MET A 1 16.91 -3.72 -5.42
C MET A 1 15.46 -3.91 -5.75
N MET A 2 14.66 -4.12 -4.74
CA MET A 2 13.21 -4.22 -4.92
C MET A 2 12.59 -2.84 -5.15
N LEU A 3 12.89 -1.89 -4.27
CA LEU A 3 12.40 -0.51 -4.34
C LEU A 3 13.54 0.46 -4.14
N GLU A 4 13.63 1.48 -4.99
CA GLU A 4 14.63 2.54 -4.87
C GLU A 4 13.96 3.89 -4.97
N VAL A 5 14.12 4.71 -3.93
CA VAL A 5 13.58 6.08 -3.89
C VAL A 5 14.75 7.04 -3.84
N LYS A 6 14.82 7.94 -4.81
CA LYS A 6 15.88 8.95 -4.91
C LYS A 6 15.31 10.34 -5.06
N ASP A 7 15.78 11.24 -4.22
CA ASP A 7 15.46 12.65 -4.26
C ASP A 7 13.96 12.91 -4.34
N LEU A 8 13.21 12.23 -3.49
CA LEU A 8 11.74 12.33 -3.48
C LEU A 8 11.29 13.63 -2.85
N HIS A 9 10.52 14.41 -3.60
CA HIS A 9 9.88 15.64 -3.16
C HIS A 9 8.37 15.51 -3.34
N ALA A 10 7.62 16.10 -2.42
CA ALA A 10 6.16 16.19 -2.52
C ALA A 10 5.66 17.44 -1.84
N TYR A 11 4.55 17.97 -2.37
CA TYR A 11 3.95 19.19 -1.88
C TYR A 11 2.47 18.99 -1.59
N TYR A 12 1.97 19.65 -0.55
CA TYR A 12 0.54 19.85 -0.35
C TYR A 12 0.28 21.35 -0.57
N GLY A 13 -0.28 21.69 -1.76
CA GLY A 13 -0.41 23.09 -2.15
C GLY A 13 0.97 23.76 -2.24
N LYS A 14 1.22 24.75 -1.40
CA LYS A 14 2.51 25.44 -1.33
C LYS A 14 3.46 24.84 -0.30
N SER A 15 3.00 23.91 0.50
CA SER A 15 3.82 23.28 1.55
C SER A 15 4.69 22.18 1.00
N HIS A 16 6.00 22.32 1.15
CA HIS A 16 7.00 21.35 0.73
C HIS A 16 7.17 20.32 1.84
N ILE A 17 6.48 19.20 1.74
CA ILE A 17 6.45 18.18 2.79
C ILE A 17 7.64 17.23 2.74
N LEU A 18 8.03 16.79 1.53
CA LEU A 18 9.18 15.92 1.33
C LEU A 18 10.30 16.69 0.64
N ASN A 19 11.49 16.66 1.21
CA ASN A 19 12.63 17.46 0.81
C ASN A 19 13.83 16.60 0.41
N GLY A 20 13.67 15.80 -0.64
CA GLY A 20 14.78 14.98 -1.14
C GLY A 20 15.00 13.71 -0.33
N VAL A 21 13.96 12.93 -0.14
CA VAL A 21 14.04 11.67 0.61
C VAL A 21 14.69 10.59 -0.23
N ASN A 22 15.64 9.86 0.35
CA ASN A 22 16.36 8.77 -0.30
C ASN A 22 16.34 7.53 0.56
N PHE A 23 15.94 6.40 -0.01
CA PHE A 23 16.08 5.09 0.63
C PHE A 23 15.89 3.98 -0.40
N SER A 24 16.27 2.77 -0.02
CA SER A 24 16.09 1.60 -0.85
C SER A 24 15.68 0.40 0.00
N ILE A 25 15.00 -0.55 -0.63
CA ILE A 25 14.58 -1.80 0.01
C ILE A 25 15.00 -2.95 -0.89
N GLU A 26 15.76 -3.88 -0.33
CA GLU A 26 16.12 -5.10 -1.02
C GLU A 26 15.03 -6.16 -0.87
N GLU A 27 15.06 -7.15 -1.74
CA GLU A 27 14.12 -8.27 -1.66
C GLU A 27 14.26 -8.98 -0.31
N GLY A 28 13.12 -9.24 0.35
CA GLY A 28 13.11 -9.90 1.66
C GLY A 28 13.45 -9.00 2.83
N GLU A 29 13.70 -7.71 2.59
CA GLU A 29 14.10 -6.76 3.64
C GLU A 29 12.89 -6.04 4.22
N VAL A 30 12.95 -5.73 5.52
CA VAL A 30 11.99 -4.86 6.20
C VAL A 30 12.69 -3.56 6.57
N VAL A 31 12.15 -2.45 6.12
CA VAL A 31 12.69 -1.12 6.38
C VAL A 31 11.70 -0.31 7.20
N ALA A 32 12.19 0.30 8.29
CA ALA A 32 11.39 1.19 9.13
C ALA A 32 11.57 2.63 8.68
N LEU A 33 10.46 3.33 8.48
CA LEU A 33 10.45 4.75 8.14
C LEU A 33 10.09 5.53 9.41
N LEU A 34 11.09 6.12 10.02
CA LEU A 34 10.95 6.77 11.32
C LEU A 34 10.87 8.29 11.18
N GLY A 35 10.16 8.92 12.09
CA GLY A 35 10.03 10.37 12.16
C GLY A 35 8.89 10.78 13.07
N ARG A 36 8.85 12.08 13.37
CA ARG A 36 7.74 12.65 14.14
C ARG A 36 6.47 12.71 13.29
N ASN A 37 5.32 12.79 13.95
CA ASN A 37 4.06 13.04 13.26
C ASN A 37 4.17 14.39 12.49
N GLY A 38 3.70 14.39 11.26
CA GLY A 38 3.72 15.60 10.43
C GLY A 38 5.02 15.82 9.66
N VAL A 39 6.01 14.91 9.73
CA VAL A 39 7.27 15.05 8.98
C VAL A 39 7.28 14.30 7.64
N GLY A 40 6.12 13.88 7.17
CA GLY A 40 5.99 13.34 5.82
C GLY A 40 6.10 11.84 5.66
N ARG A 41 6.08 11.06 6.76
CA ARG A 41 6.13 9.58 6.65
C ARG A 41 4.99 9.02 5.80
N SER A 42 3.77 9.40 6.11
CA SER A 42 2.61 8.96 5.34
C SER A 42 2.61 9.55 3.93
N THR A 43 3.13 10.78 3.78
CA THR A 43 3.25 11.41 2.47
C THR A 43 4.24 10.66 1.58
N ALA A 44 5.35 10.17 2.13
CA ALA A 44 6.31 9.36 1.37
C ALA A 44 5.65 8.10 0.83
N VAL A 45 4.91 7.38 1.65
CA VAL A 45 4.18 6.17 1.24
C VAL A 45 3.12 6.50 0.19
N LYS A 46 2.36 7.56 0.39
CA LYS A 46 1.34 8.00 -0.57
C LYS A 46 1.94 8.42 -1.91
N ALA A 47 3.10 9.07 -1.89
CA ALA A 47 3.80 9.45 -3.12
C ALA A 47 4.25 8.20 -3.90
N ILE A 48 4.75 7.19 -3.22
CA ILE A 48 5.13 5.92 -3.85
C ILE A 48 3.92 5.24 -4.48
N MET A 49 2.78 5.26 -3.79
CA MET A 49 1.56 4.61 -4.26
C MET A 49 0.78 5.43 -5.31
N GLY A 50 1.25 6.62 -5.66
CA GLY A 50 0.58 7.45 -6.65
C GLY A 50 -0.60 8.26 -6.15
N GLU A 51 -0.79 8.36 -4.84
CA GLU A 51 -1.87 9.17 -4.25
C GLU A 51 -1.49 10.63 -4.08
N VAL A 52 -0.20 10.93 -4.03
CA VAL A 52 0.35 12.29 -3.96
C VAL A 52 1.35 12.44 -5.10
N PRO A 53 1.28 13.51 -5.92
CA PRO A 53 2.21 13.67 -7.04
C PRO A 53 3.65 13.78 -6.54
N PRO A 54 4.56 12.89 -6.98
CA PRO A 54 5.96 12.94 -6.58
C PRO A 54 6.81 13.70 -7.59
N LEU A 55 7.91 14.28 -7.11
CA LEU A 55 9.04 14.69 -7.93
C LEU A 55 10.22 13.83 -7.49
N GLY A 56 11.08 13.47 -8.44
CA GLY A 56 12.22 12.60 -8.16
C GLY A 56 12.00 11.22 -8.78
N SER A 57 12.75 10.24 -8.30
CA SER A 57 12.75 8.89 -8.88
C SER A 57 12.23 7.87 -7.89
N ILE A 58 11.30 7.04 -8.34
CA ILE A 58 10.81 5.89 -7.60
C ILE A 58 10.86 4.70 -8.56
N ARG A 59 11.75 3.75 -8.28
CA ARG A 59 11.89 2.55 -9.12
C ARG A 59 11.49 1.31 -8.34
N PHE A 60 10.63 0.52 -8.95
CA PHE A 60 10.21 -0.77 -8.42
C PHE A 60 10.65 -1.86 -9.39
N ARG A 61 11.53 -2.75 -8.92
CA ARG A 61 12.15 -3.81 -9.74
C ARG A 61 12.75 -3.27 -11.03
N GLY A 62 13.43 -2.12 -10.93
CA GLY A 62 14.08 -1.48 -12.06
C GLY A 62 13.20 -0.60 -12.93
N GLU A 63 11.90 -0.60 -12.73
CA GLU A 63 10.96 0.21 -13.50
C GLU A 63 10.61 1.51 -12.78
N GLN A 64 10.63 2.62 -13.51
CA GLN A 64 10.21 3.90 -12.96
C GLN A 64 8.70 3.93 -12.78
N ILE A 65 8.25 4.16 -11.54
CA ILE A 65 6.83 4.20 -11.20
C ILE A 65 6.37 5.57 -10.69
N ALA A 66 7.29 6.53 -10.54
CA ALA A 66 6.93 7.87 -10.08
C ALA A 66 5.90 8.51 -11.02
N GLY A 67 4.79 8.97 -10.45
CA GLY A 67 3.73 9.62 -11.22
C GLY A 67 2.71 8.70 -11.86
N LEU A 68 2.88 7.37 -11.75
CA LEU A 68 1.85 6.44 -12.21
C LEU A 68 0.61 6.50 -11.32
N PRO A 69 -0.60 6.29 -11.90
CA PRO A 69 -1.82 6.22 -11.11
C PRO A 69 -1.77 5.09 -10.10
N ASN A 70 -2.45 5.26 -8.97
CA ASN A 70 -2.49 4.29 -7.89
C ASN A 70 -2.85 2.87 -8.36
N HIS A 71 -3.85 2.74 -9.24
CA HIS A 71 -4.28 1.43 -9.73
C HIS A 71 -3.19 0.71 -10.53
N ARG A 72 -2.33 1.45 -11.23
CA ARG A 72 -1.20 0.86 -11.96
C ARG A 72 -0.09 0.43 -11.03
N VAL A 73 0.23 1.25 -10.03
CA VAL A 73 1.23 0.92 -9.01
C VAL A 73 0.81 -0.34 -8.26
N SER A 74 -0.45 -0.42 -7.85
CA SER A 74 -0.99 -1.58 -7.16
C SER A 74 -0.88 -2.86 -7.99
N ARG A 75 -1.14 -2.78 -9.29
CA ARG A 75 -1.05 -3.94 -10.19
C ARG A 75 0.37 -4.47 -10.37
N LEU A 76 1.37 -3.63 -10.16
CA LEU A 76 2.77 -4.04 -10.23
C LEU A 76 3.19 -4.91 -9.03
N GLY A 77 2.37 -4.95 -7.98
CA GLY A 77 2.62 -5.78 -6.83
C GLY A 77 2.88 -5.03 -5.53
N LEU A 78 2.71 -3.71 -5.53
CA LEU A 78 2.83 -2.90 -4.33
C LEU A 78 1.49 -2.89 -3.58
N GLY A 79 1.50 -3.33 -2.33
CA GLY A 79 0.35 -3.25 -1.45
C GLY A 79 0.48 -2.08 -0.49
N TYR A 80 -0.66 -1.48 -0.12
CA TYR A 80 -0.70 -0.34 0.78
C TYR A 80 -1.76 -0.55 1.86
N VAL A 81 -1.35 -0.34 3.11
CA VAL A 81 -2.28 -0.36 4.24
C VAL A 81 -2.42 1.08 4.75
N PRO A 82 -3.57 1.74 4.50
CA PRO A 82 -3.78 3.11 4.94
C PRO A 82 -3.78 3.25 6.46
N GLU A 83 -3.36 4.42 6.94
CA GLU A 83 -3.32 4.73 8.35
C GLU A 83 -4.73 4.69 8.99
N ASN A 84 -5.74 5.13 8.24
CA ASN A 84 -7.13 5.14 8.69
C ASN A 84 -7.86 3.80 8.50
N ARG A 85 -7.15 2.74 8.10
CA ARG A 85 -7.69 1.39 7.93
C ARG A 85 -8.93 1.35 7.02
N ASP A 86 -8.84 2.01 5.87
CA ASP A 86 -9.95 2.06 4.90
C ASP A 86 -10.41 0.68 4.48
N ILE A 87 -11.71 0.45 4.60
CA ILE A 87 -12.40 -0.75 4.13
C ILE A 87 -13.68 -0.32 3.44
N PHE A 88 -14.31 -1.25 2.73
CA PHE A 88 -15.66 -1.03 2.19
C PHE A 88 -16.66 -1.58 3.21
N PRO A 89 -17.26 -0.71 4.05
CA PRO A 89 -18.08 -1.17 5.19
C PRO A 89 -19.36 -1.88 4.79
N THR A 90 -19.87 -1.62 3.60
CA THR A 90 -21.10 -2.27 3.10
C THR A 90 -20.84 -3.62 2.43
N LEU A 91 -19.60 -3.90 2.07
CA LEU A 91 -19.22 -5.22 1.56
C LEU A 91 -18.93 -6.17 2.72
N THR A 92 -19.10 -7.46 2.49
CA THR A 92 -18.75 -8.47 3.49
C THR A 92 -17.24 -8.52 3.70
N VAL A 93 -16.82 -9.16 4.79
CA VAL A 93 -15.40 -9.42 5.04
C VAL A 93 -14.79 -10.20 3.88
N ARG A 94 -15.47 -11.24 3.40
CA ARG A 94 -15.02 -12.03 2.25
C ARG A 94 -14.82 -11.15 1.01
N GLN A 95 -15.78 -10.30 0.70
CA GLN A 95 -15.70 -9.41 -0.47
C GLN A 95 -14.53 -8.44 -0.36
N ASN A 96 -14.28 -7.88 0.84
CA ASN A 96 -13.11 -7.02 1.06
C ASN A 96 -11.80 -7.76 0.79
N LEU A 97 -11.67 -9.01 1.27
CA LEU A 97 -10.47 -9.82 1.04
C LEU A 97 -10.30 -10.15 -0.45
N GLU A 98 -11.38 -10.45 -1.14
CA GLU A 98 -11.36 -10.79 -2.57
C GLU A 98 -10.91 -9.63 -3.45
N LEU A 99 -11.10 -8.38 -3.02
CA LEU A 99 -10.60 -7.21 -3.74
C LEU A 99 -9.08 -7.21 -3.92
N GLY A 100 -8.37 -7.92 -3.05
CA GLY A 100 -6.92 -8.07 -3.15
C GLY A 100 -6.46 -9.08 -4.20
N ILE A 101 -7.37 -9.84 -4.80
CA ILE A 101 -7.03 -10.82 -5.82
C ILE A 101 -6.76 -10.09 -7.14
N LYS A 102 -5.51 -10.15 -7.61
CA LYS A 102 -5.08 -9.44 -8.82
C LYS A 102 -5.32 -10.23 -10.09
N ASN A 103 -5.33 -11.54 -9.99
CA ASN A 103 -5.56 -12.43 -11.13
C ASN A 103 -6.43 -13.59 -10.69
N THR A 104 -7.69 -13.62 -11.14
CA THR A 104 -8.66 -14.65 -10.78
C THR A 104 -8.37 -16.00 -11.43
N ARG A 105 -7.57 -16.03 -12.50
CA ARG A 105 -7.20 -17.25 -13.22
C ARG A 105 -5.99 -17.96 -12.62
N LYS A 106 -5.13 -17.21 -11.91
CA LYS A 106 -3.96 -17.77 -11.22
C LYS A 106 -4.05 -17.41 -9.75
N PRO A 107 -4.18 -18.38 -8.84
CA PRO A 107 -4.14 -18.07 -7.42
C PRO A 107 -2.77 -17.50 -7.08
N GLY A 108 -2.75 -16.46 -6.24
CA GLY A 108 -1.53 -15.91 -5.71
C GLY A 108 -0.93 -16.83 -4.64
N LYS A 109 0.16 -16.37 -4.03
CA LYS A 109 0.82 -17.07 -2.93
C LYS A 109 -0.13 -17.29 -1.75
N TRP A 110 -1.03 -16.34 -1.50
CA TRP A 110 -2.00 -16.38 -0.42
C TRP A 110 -3.42 -16.49 -0.96
N ARG A 111 -4.23 -17.33 -0.32
CA ARG A 111 -5.66 -17.48 -0.61
C ARG A 111 -6.49 -16.95 0.54
N VAL A 112 -7.74 -16.59 0.27
CA VAL A 112 -8.67 -16.10 1.29
C VAL A 112 -8.78 -17.10 2.44
N GLU A 113 -8.89 -18.40 2.13
CA GLU A 113 -9.00 -19.44 3.14
C GLU A 113 -7.80 -19.48 4.08
N GLN A 114 -6.61 -19.23 3.58
CA GLN A 114 -5.39 -19.19 4.40
C GLN A 114 -5.43 -18.04 5.40
N PHE A 115 -5.92 -16.88 4.98
CA PHE A 115 -6.09 -15.75 5.88
C PHE A 115 -7.14 -16.04 6.96
N LEU A 116 -8.24 -16.68 6.59
CA LEU A 116 -9.30 -17.04 7.53
C LEU A 116 -8.79 -18.06 8.55
N ASP A 117 -7.94 -18.98 8.16
CA ASP A 117 -7.31 -19.93 9.08
C ASP A 117 -6.39 -19.21 10.08
N MET A 118 -5.69 -18.17 9.64
CA MET A 118 -4.82 -17.38 10.51
C MET A 118 -5.59 -16.47 11.46
N PHE A 119 -6.80 -16.07 11.09
CA PHE A 119 -7.63 -15.14 11.84
C PHE A 119 -9.02 -15.72 12.11
N PRO A 120 -9.15 -16.63 13.09
CA PRO A 120 -10.44 -17.29 13.35
C PRO A 120 -11.61 -16.36 13.63
N ASN A 121 -11.34 -15.20 14.22
CA ASN A 121 -12.39 -14.21 14.49
C ASN A 121 -12.97 -13.63 13.19
N LEU A 122 -12.15 -13.48 12.15
CA LEU A 122 -12.63 -13.07 10.83
C LEU A 122 -13.42 -14.21 10.16
N ALA A 123 -12.97 -15.45 10.31
CA ALA A 123 -13.64 -16.60 9.71
C ALA A 123 -15.10 -16.72 10.21
N ARG A 124 -15.35 -16.42 11.47
CA ARG A 124 -16.71 -16.43 12.06
C ARG A 124 -17.61 -15.35 11.49
N ARG A 125 -17.05 -14.28 10.91
CA ARG A 125 -17.78 -13.12 10.42
C ARG A 125 -17.56 -12.87 8.94
N VAL A 126 -17.11 -13.91 8.21
CA VAL A 126 -16.71 -13.77 6.81
C VAL A 126 -17.85 -13.25 5.91
N GLU A 127 -19.10 -13.57 6.23
CA GLU A 127 -20.26 -13.09 5.48
C GLU A 127 -20.93 -11.85 6.10
N ALA A 128 -20.39 -11.33 7.20
CA ALA A 128 -20.92 -10.11 7.83
C ALA A 128 -20.37 -8.88 7.09
N PRO A 129 -21.14 -7.76 7.06
CA PRO A 129 -20.62 -6.49 6.55
C PRO A 129 -19.37 -6.08 7.34
N ALA A 130 -18.33 -5.65 6.63
CA ALA A 130 -17.05 -5.32 7.28
C ALA A 130 -17.16 -4.13 8.23
N GLY A 131 -18.13 -3.24 8.01
CA GLY A 131 -18.36 -2.08 8.87
C GLY A 131 -18.75 -2.40 10.31
N VAL A 132 -19.19 -3.64 10.60
CA VAL A 132 -19.54 -4.05 11.97
C VAL A 132 -18.36 -4.65 12.74
N LEU A 133 -17.21 -4.77 12.13
CA LEU A 133 -15.99 -5.24 12.81
C LEU A 133 -15.49 -4.17 13.78
N SER A 134 -15.07 -4.58 14.94
CA SER A 134 -14.47 -3.69 15.92
C SER A 134 -12.96 -3.56 15.73
#